data_d1fc815b57b678979902130f3dcf380b
#
_entry.id   d1fc815b57b678979902130f3dcf380b
#
_cell.length_a   1.000
_cell.length_b   1.000
_cell.length_c   1.000
_cell.angle_alpha   90.00
_cell.angle_beta   90.00
_cell.angle_gamma   90.00
#
_symmetry.space_group_name_H-M   'P 1'
#
loop_
_entity.id
_entity.type
_entity.pdbx_description
1 polymer ?
#
loop_
_entity_poly.entity_id
_entity_poly.type
_entity_poly.pdbx_seq_one_letter_code
_entity_poly.pdbx_strand_id
1 'polypeptide(L)'
;MTFTKHDSGIASTGTLGGNRDSASAPAVVVRRLIDEGFSQGRLDVCDELIADEIVEHQDYGPAHPPGPAGVRAVVTSLRRAFSDFKLEIDEIVVAGDTVWTRNIATGTNDGPYMGNPPTGRSFRIYVFDVLRIVDGLVVEHWGVPDRLGVLMQLGAFSPPAGRAKGP
;
A
#
# COMPACT_ATOMS: atom_id res chain seq x y z
N MET A 1 -50.75 -29.97 15.83
CA MET A 1 -50.09 -28.91 15.03
C MET A 1 -48.67 -29.38 14.76
N THR A 2 -48.43 -29.85 13.56
CA THR A 2 -47.19 -30.50 13.13
C THR A 2 -46.34 -29.43 12.43
N PHE A 3 -45.20 -29.07 12.98
CA PHE A 3 -44.23 -28.13 12.35
C PHE A 3 -43.41 -28.90 11.32
N THR A 4 -43.60 -28.57 10.04
CA THR A 4 -42.81 -29.08 8.92
C THR A 4 -41.47 -28.37 8.89
N LYS A 5 -40.37 -29.08 9.00
CA LYS A 5 -39.00 -28.59 8.90
C LYS A 5 -38.70 -28.25 7.44
N HIS A 6 -38.50 -26.98 7.13
CA HIS A 6 -38.02 -26.53 5.81
C HIS A 6 -36.51 -26.80 5.77
N ASP A 7 -36.12 -27.71 4.91
CA ASP A 7 -34.74 -28.01 4.59
C ASP A 7 -34.25 -26.98 3.56
N SER A 8 -33.51 -25.96 4.05
CA SER A 8 -32.88 -24.98 3.19
C SER A 8 -31.54 -25.56 2.75
N GLY A 9 -31.52 -26.17 1.58
CA GLY A 9 -30.27 -26.53 0.90
C GLY A 9 -29.37 -25.34 0.73
N ILE A 10 -28.33 -25.23 1.53
CA ILE A 10 -27.23 -24.27 1.33
C ILE A 10 -26.43 -24.78 0.13
N ALA A 11 -26.63 -24.08 -0.99
CA ALA A 11 -25.84 -24.29 -2.20
C ALA A 11 -24.36 -24.15 -1.87
N SER A 12 -23.59 -25.12 -2.37
CA SER A 12 -22.15 -25.23 -2.39
C SER A 12 -21.47 -23.86 -2.46
N THR A 13 -20.76 -23.51 -1.40
CA THR A 13 -19.78 -22.43 -1.38
C THR A 13 -18.71 -22.74 -2.42
N GLY A 14 -18.79 -22.06 -3.57
CA GLY A 14 -17.67 -22.02 -4.51
C GLY A 14 -16.43 -21.54 -3.74
N THR A 15 -15.46 -22.42 -3.61
CA THR A 15 -14.13 -22.10 -3.12
C THR A 15 -13.61 -20.93 -3.95
N LEU A 16 -13.46 -19.76 -3.36
CA LEU A 16 -12.68 -18.67 -3.92
C LEU A 16 -11.22 -19.14 -3.95
N GLY A 17 -10.89 -19.91 -4.97
CA GLY A 17 -9.53 -20.31 -5.30
C GLY A 17 -8.77 -19.09 -5.81
N GLY A 18 -8.49 -18.14 -4.92
CA GLY A 18 -7.48 -17.11 -5.18
C GLY A 18 -6.16 -17.86 -5.38
N ASN A 19 -5.67 -17.89 -6.62
CA ASN A 19 -4.39 -18.49 -6.92
C ASN A 19 -3.32 -17.71 -6.14
N ARG A 20 -2.71 -18.34 -5.12
CA ARG A 20 -1.56 -17.80 -4.38
C ARG A 20 -0.28 -17.93 -5.20
N ASP A 21 -0.37 -17.66 -6.50
CA ASP A 21 0.76 -17.79 -7.39
C ASP A 21 1.64 -16.55 -7.27
N SER A 22 2.51 -16.58 -6.27
CA SER A 22 3.51 -15.53 -6.03
C SER A 22 4.56 -15.42 -7.14
N ALA A 23 4.53 -16.33 -8.11
CA ALA A 23 5.43 -16.38 -9.26
C ALA A 23 4.73 -15.98 -10.57
N SER A 24 3.45 -15.59 -10.54
CA SER A 24 2.75 -15.13 -11.75
C SER A 24 3.35 -13.83 -12.29
N ALA A 25 3.21 -13.58 -13.59
CA ALA A 25 3.75 -12.37 -14.24
C ALA A 25 3.29 -11.07 -13.55
N PRO A 26 2.00 -10.88 -13.17
CA PRO A 26 1.57 -9.69 -12.42
C PRO A 26 2.27 -9.56 -11.05
N ALA A 27 2.45 -10.66 -10.31
CA ALA A 27 3.15 -10.63 -9.03
C ALA A 27 4.62 -10.23 -9.16
N VAL A 28 5.29 -10.64 -10.24
CA VAL A 28 6.69 -10.26 -10.50
C VAL A 28 6.83 -8.75 -10.70
N VAL A 29 5.90 -8.14 -11.46
CA VAL A 29 5.88 -6.67 -11.66
C VAL A 29 5.75 -5.94 -10.32
N VAL A 30 4.80 -6.35 -9.49
CA VAL A 30 4.56 -5.71 -8.18
C VAL A 30 5.76 -5.91 -7.25
N ARG A 31 6.37 -7.10 -7.21
CA ARG A 31 7.59 -7.34 -6.41
C ARG A 31 8.73 -6.44 -6.84
N ARG A 32 9.00 -6.34 -8.14
CA ARG A 32 10.05 -5.45 -8.64
C ARG A 32 9.79 -3.99 -8.25
N LEU A 33 8.56 -3.50 -8.41
CA LEU A 33 8.21 -2.14 -8.04
C LEU A 33 8.45 -1.88 -6.54
N ILE A 34 8.03 -2.80 -5.67
CA ILE A 34 8.20 -2.67 -4.21
C ILE A 34 9.66 -2.80 -3.80
N ASP A 35 10.35 -3.85 -4.25
CA ASP A 35 11.72 -4.15 -3.79
C ASP A 35 12.74 -3.18 -4.41
N GLU A 36 12.70 -3.00 -5.74
CA GLU A 36 13.69 -2.17 -6.44
C GLU A 36 13.29 -0.68 -6.40
N GLY A 37 12.02 -0.36 -6.73
CA GLY A 37 11.52 1.01 -6.78
C GLY A 37 11.46 1.66 -5.40
N PHE A 38 10.66 1.12 -4.51
CA PHE A 38 10.42 1.74 -3.19
C PHE A 38 11.55 1.48 -2.20
N SER A 39 11.95 0.23 -1.99
CA SER A 39 12.92 -0.12 -0.95
C SER A 39 14.35 0.23 -1.31
N GLN A 40 14.77 0.05 -2.57
CA GLN A 40 16.12 0.40 -3.03
C GLN A 40 16.21 1.83 -3.59
N GLY A 41 15.07 2.48 -3.91
CA GLY A 41 15.01 3.83 -4.43
C GLY A 41 15.43 3.94 -5.91
N ARG A 42 15.31 2.87 -6.69
CA ARG A 42 15.58 2.85 -8.12
C ARG A 42 14.43 3.49 -8.88
N LEU A 43 14.59 4.76 -9.23
CA LEU A 43 13.55 5.55 -9.92
C LEU A 43 13.31 5.12 -11.36
N ASP A 44 14.31 4.54 -12.02
CA ASP A 44 14.21 3.95 -13.37
C ASP A 44 13.17 2.84 -13.45
N VAL A 45 13.00 2.08 -12.38
CA VAL A 45 11.98 1.02 -12.28
C VAL A 45 10.55 1.58 -12.37
N CYS A 46 10.32 2.81 -11.93
CA CYS A 46 9.02 3.46 -12.09
C CYS A 46 8.71 3.71 -13.57
N ASP A 47 9.72 4.13 -14.36
CA ASP A 47 9.56 4.37 -15.80
C ASP A 47 9.37 3.05 -16.58
N GLU A 48 9.94 1.95 -16.09
CA GLU A 48 9.80 0.62 -16.71
C GLU A 48 8.44 -0.03 -16.44
N LEU A 49 7.89 0.15 -15.22
CA LEU A 49 6.77 -0.66 -14.73
C LEU A 49 5.44 0.09 -14.59
N ILE A 50 5.43 1.43 -14.68
CA ILE A 50 4.21 2.23 -14.55
C ILE A 50 3.77 2.74 -15.91
N ALA A 51 2.49 2.56 -16.25
CA ALA A 51 1.92 3.12 -17.47
C ALA A 51 1.87 4.66 -17.41
N ASP A 52 2.08 5.33 -18.54
CA ASP A 52 1.99 6.80 -18.65
C ASP A 52 0.63 7.34 -18.20
N GLU A 53 -0.44 6.59 -18.51
CA GLU A 53 -1.82 6.94 -18.19
C GLU A 53 -2.38 6.11 -17.02
N ILE A 54 -1.54 5.79 -16.02
CA ILE A 54 -2.00 5.08 -14.82
C ILE A 54 -3.16 5.82 -14.15
N VAL A 55 -4.19 5.08 -13.76
CA VAL A 55 -5.27 5.61 -12.92
C VAL A 55 -4.86 5.45 -11.45
N GLU A 56 -4.55 6.56 -10.80
CA GLU A 56 -4.17 6.60 -9.38
C GLU A 56 -5.37 7.02 -8.53
N HIS A 57 -5.80 6.15 -7.61
CA HIS A 57 -6.94 6.42 -6.73
C HIS A 57 -6.53 6.97 -5.35
N GLN A 58 -5.25 6.97 -5.03
CA GLN A 58 -4.75 7.59 -3.81
C GLN A 58 -4.58 9.09 -4.02
N ASP A 59 -5.20 9.90 -3.16
CA ASP A 59 -5.07 11.36 -3.24
C ASP A 59 -3.72 11.84 -2.69
N TYR A 60 -2.90 12.40 -3.56
CA TYR A 60 -1.64 13.07 -3.25
C TYR A 60 -1.73 14.60 -3.38
N GLY A 61 -2.92 15.12 -3.69
CA GLY A 61 -3.17 16.54 -3.90
C GLY A 61 -2.93 17.03 -5.34
N PRO A 62 -3.39 18.25 -5.66
CA PRO A 62 -3.49 18.74 -7.05
C PRO A 62 -2.16 19.01 -7.72
N ALA A 63 -1.07 19.11 -6.98
CA ALA A 63 0.28 19.32 -7.52
C ALA A 63 1.04 18.02 -7.81
N HIS A 64 0.40 16.85 -7.58
CA HIS A 64 1.04 15.56 -7.82
C HIS A 64 1.15 15.29 -9.33
N PRO A 65 2.36 14.96 -9.85
CA PRO A 65 2.52 14.64 -11.26
C PRO A 65 1.76 13.35 -11.64
N PRO A 66 1.24 13.23 -12.87
CA PRO A 66 0.66 11.99 -13.36
C PRO A 66 1.72 10.96 -13.74
N GLY A 67 1.29 9.72 -13.96
CA GLY A 67 2.11 8.66 -14.55
C GLY A 67 3.33 8.26 -13.71
N PRO A 68 4.38 7.73 -14.35
CA PRO A 68 5.63 7.32 -13.69
C PRO A 68 6.27 8.44 -12.87
N ALA A 69 6.14 9.70 -13.31
CA ALA A 69 6.65 10.86 -12.59
C ALA A 69 6.02 11.02 -11.20
N GLY A 70 4.74 10.70 -11.06
CA GLY A 70 4.03 10.69 -9.78
C GLY A 70 4.62 9.66 -8.81
N VAL A 71 4.81 8.44 -9.28
CA VAL A 71 5.38 7.37 -8.45
C VAL A 71 6.82 7.71 -8.04
N ARG A 72 7.65 8.24 -8.97
CA ARG A 72 9.00 8.73 -8.62
C ARG A 72 8.97 9.82 -7.56
N ALA A 73 8.01 10.74 -7.63
CA ALA A 73 7.86 11.80 -6.63
C ALA A 73 7.53 11.22 -5.25
N VAL A 74 6.67 10.20 -5.17
CA VAL A 74 6.36 9.48 -3.92
C VAL A 74 7.60 8.81 -3.36
N VAL A 75 8.32 8.01 -4.15
CA VAL A 75 9.55 7.32 -3.72
C VAL A 75 10.58 8.32 -3.22
N THR A 76 10.82 9.40 -3.98
CA THR A 76 11.77 10.46 -3.61
C THR A 76 11.38 11.13 -2.30
N SER A 77 10.09 11.44 -2.11
CA SER A 77 9.59 12.07 -0.89
C SER A 77 9.74 11.17 0.34
N LEU A 78 9.41 9.88 0.19
CA LEU A 78 9.56 8.90 1.27
C LEU A 78 11.04 8.75 1.67
N ARG A 79 11.94 8.58 0.71
CA ARG A 79 13.38 8.41 0.99
C ARG A 79 14.04 9.69 1.50
N ARG A 80 13.50 10.87 1.19
CA ARG A 80 13.93 12.13 1.78
C ARG A 80 13.51 12.26 3.25
N ALA A 81 12.35 11.73 3.61
CA ALA A 81 11.83 11.76 4.98
C ALA A 81 12.42 10.66 5.87
N PHE A 82 12.81 9.53 5.24
CA PHE A 82 13.25 8.30 5.88
C PHE A 82 14.37 7.68 5.01
N SER A 83 15.63 7.98 5.29
CA SER A 83 16.75 7.53 4.44
C SER A 83 16.89 6.01 4.38
N ASP A 84 16.43 5.31 5.42
CA ASP A 84 16.39 3.86 5.58
C ASP A 84 15.02 3.23 5.21
N PHE A 85 14.15 3.97 4.47
CA PHE A 85 12.82 3.51 4.11
C PHE A 85 12.84 2.11 3.47
N LYS A 86 11.97 1.24 3.98
CA LYS A 86 11.70 -0.08 3.40
C LYS A 86 10.21 -0.32 3.29
N LEU A 87 9.84 -0.98 2.20
CA LEU A 87 8.50 -1.52 1.97
C LEU A 87 8.66 -3.02 1.67
N GLU A 88 8.12 -3.88 2.52
CA GLU A 88 8.26 -5.32 2.41
C GLU A 88 6.89 -5.97 2.23
N ILE A 89 6.75 -6.86 1.24
CA ILE A 89 5.52 -7.62 1.03
C ILE A 89 5.38 -8.67 2.12
N ASP A 90 4.36 -8.52 2.97
CA ASP A 90 3.97 -9.50 3.98
C ASP A 90 3.07 -10.58 3.37
N GLU A 91 2.10 -10.16 2.52
CA GLU A 91 1.23 -11.07 1.80
C GLU A 91 0.92 -10.54 0.40
N ILE A 92 0.82 -11.43 -0.58
CA ILE A 92 0.46 -11.12 -1.96
C ILE A 92 -0.56 -12.13 -2.47
N VAL A 93 -1.62 -11.64 -3.11
CA VAL A 93 -2.67 -12.45 -3.74
C VAL A 93 -2.91 -11.95 -5.14
N VAL A 94 -2.97 -12.86 -6.11
CA VAL A 94 -3.22 -12.54 -7.51
C VAL A 94 -4.60 -13.08 -7.92
N ALA A 95 -5.39 -12.22 -8.55
CA ALA A 95 -6.69 -12.55 -9.11
C ALA A 95 -6.77 -12.01 -10.54
N GLY A 96 -6.42 -12.85 -11.52
CA GLY A 96 -6.32 -12.44 -12.92
C GLY A 96 -5.19 -11.42 -13.13
N ASP A 97 -5.53 -10.23 -13.59
CA ASP A 97 -4.62 -9.10 -13.78
C ASP A 97 -4.45 -8.23 -12.53
N THR A 98 -5.17 -8.52 -11.47
CA THR A 98 -5.22 -7.72 -10.23
C THR A 98 -4.41 -8.37 -9.13
N VAL A 99 -3.54 -7.59 -8.51
CA VAL A 99 -2.65 -7.99 -7.41
C VAL A 99 -3.00 -7.23 -6.15
N TRP A 100 -3.27 -7.95 -5.08
CA TRP A 100 -3.50 -7.42 -3.74
C TRP A 100 -2.27 -7.66 -2.90
N THR A 101 -1.80 -6.65 -2.19
CA THR A 101 -0.70 -6.79 -1.24
C THR A 101 -1.06 -6.23 0.13
N ARG A 102 -0.57 -6.92 1.16
CA ARG A 102 -0.38 -6.35 2.48
C ARG A 102 1.12 -6.19 2.68
N ASN A 103 1.55 -4.96 2.84
CA ASN A 103 2.94 -4.60 2.97
C ASN A 103 3.22 -4.06 4.37
N ILE A 104 4.48 -4.15 4.78
CA ILE A 104 5.02 -3.53 5.98
C ILE A 104 5.95 -2.42 5.54
N ALA A 105 5.64 -1.18 5.89
CA ALA A 105 6.52 -0.04 5.71
C ALA A 105 7.23 0.30 7.02
N THR A 106 8.53 0.54 6.94
CA THR A 106 9.39 0.94 8.06
C THR A 106 10.32 2.07 7.64
N GLY A 107 10.80 2.84 8.62
CA GLY A 107 11.81 3.87 8.40
C GLY A 107 12.05 4.68 9.65
N THR A 108 13.19 5.41 9.67
CA THR A 108 13.57 6.36 10.72
C THR A 108 13.44 7.77 10.17
N ASN A 109 12.70 8.63 10.88
CA ASN A 109 12.41 10.00 10.44
C ASN A 109 13.62 10.92 10.63
N ASP A 110 14.44 11.02 9.63
CA ASP A 110 15.65 11.86 9.56
C ASP A 110 15.49 13.07 8.62
N GLY A 111 14.35 13.16 7.91
CA GLY A 111 13.97 14.31 7.09
C GLY A 111 12.55 14.80 7.35
N PRO A 112 12.13 15.93 6.74
CA PRO A 112 10.79 16.47 6.94
C PRO A 112 9.71 15.54 6.37
N TYR A 113 8.64 15.31 7.14
CA TYR A 113 7.50 14.50 6.73
C TYR A 113 6.16 15.18 7.00
N MET A 114 5.33 15.34 5.98
CA MET A 114 3.99 15.97 6.06
C MET A 114 4.01 17.31 6.81
N GLY A 115 4.98 18.17 6.52
CA GLY A 115 5.13 19.49 7.14
C GLY A 115 5.75 19.48 8.54
N ASN A 116 6.08 18.33 9.10
CA ASN A 116 6.74 18.21 10.40
C ASN A 116 8.27 18.07 10.22
N PRO A 117 9.08 18.65 11.14
CA PRO A 117 10.53 18.45 11.12
C PRO A 117 10.91 17.01 11.47
N PRO A 118 12.16 16.59 11.18
CA PRO A 118 12.65 15.26 11.54
C PRO A 118 12.62 15.07 13.08
N THR A 119 12.22 13.88 13.49
CA THR A 119 12.07 13.53 14.92
C THR A 119 13.09 12.52 15.42
N GLY A 120 13.83 11.86 14.51
CA GLY A 120 14.74 10.76 14.82
C GLY A 120 14.03 9.47 15.26
N ARG A 121 12.68 9.44 15.25
CA ARG A 121 11.90 8.27 15.65
C ARG A 121 11.65 7.34 14.45
N SER A 122 11.53 6.06 14.75
CA SER A 122 11.16 5.05 13.74
C SER A 122 9.69 4.77 13.76
N PHE A 123 9.17 4.26 12.63
CA PHE A 123 7.80 3.78 12.49
C PHE A 123 7.75 2.39 11.87
N ARG A 124 6.65 1.70 12.10
CA ARG A 124 6.26 0.46 11.41
C ARG A 124 4.75 0.47 11.25
N ILE A 125 4.30 0.40 10.00
CA ILE A 125 2.87 0.39 9.65
C ILE A 125 2.55 -0.68 8.63
N TYR A 126 1.25 -1.00 8.48
CA TYR A 126 0.77 -1.72 7.31
C TYR A 126 0.40 -0.74 6.18
N VAL A 127 0.60 -1.21 4.96
CA VAL A 127 0.12 -0.58 3.73
C VAL A 127 -0.62 -1.64 2.93
N PHE A 128 -1.83 -1.33 2.49
CA PHE A 128 -2.62 -2.19 1.62
C PHE A 128 -2.68 -1.56 0.25
N ASP A 129 -2.24 -2.31 -0.76
CA ASP A 129 -2.27 -1.86 -2.13
C ASP A 129 -3.02 -2.86 -3.01
N VAL A 130 -3.73 -2.33 -4.00
CA VAL A 130 -4.32 -3.08 -5.11
C VAL A 130 -3.78 -2.50 -6.39
N LEU A 131 -3.20 -3.34 -7.23
CA LEU A 131 -2.61 -2.94 -8.50
C LEU A 131 -3.22 -3.77 -9.63
N ARG A 132 -3.61 -3.14 -10.74
CA ARG A 132 -3.98 -3.83 -11.95
C ARG A 132 -2.84 -3.78 -12.96
N ILE A 133 -2.48 -4.94 -13.49
CA ILE A 133 -1.31 -5.13 -14.35
C ILE A 133 -1.80 -5.56 -15.75
N VAL A 134 -1.45 -4.80 -16.76
CA VAL A 134 -1.73 -5.12 -18.17
C VAL A 134 -0.43 -5.00 -18.96
N ASP A 135 -0.11 -6.00 -19.75
CA ASP A 135 1.09 -6.05 -20.62
C ASP A 135 2.41 -5.74 -19.85
N GLY A 136 2.47 -6.16 -18.58
CA GLY A 136 3.66 -5.96 -17.73
C GLY A 136 3.75 -4.57 -17.08
N LEU A 137 2.75 -3.71 -17.25
CA LEU A 137 2.69 -2.37 -16.66
C LEU A 137 1.58 -2.27 -15.61
N VAL A 138 1.83 -1.50 -14.56
CA VAL A 138 0.79 -1.06 -13.61
C VAL A 138 -0.05 0.01 -14.29
N VAL A 139 -1.33 -0.29 -14.54
CA VAL A 139 -2.27 0.61 -15.20
C VAL A 139 -3.26 1.26 -14.25
N GLU A 140 -3.38 0.73 -13.03
CA GLU A 140 -4.32 1.25 -12.03
C GLU A 140 -3.85 0.87 -10.62
N HIS A 141 -4.01 1.81 -9.66
CA HIS A 141 -3.53 1.63 -8.30
C HIS A 141 -4.48 2.23 -7.25
N TRP A 142 -4.72 1.47 -6.19
CA TRP A 142 -5.32 1.91 -4.93
C TRP A 142 -4.35 1.63 -3.79
N GLY A 143 -4.02 2.63 -2.98
CA GLY A 143 -3.13 2.49 -1.84
C GLY A 143 -3.73 3.06 -0.56
N VAL A 144 -3.60 2.32 0.55
CA VAL A 144 -4.06 2.75 1.88
C VAL A 144 -2.94 2.57 2.89
N PRO A 145 -2.02 3.53 3.00
CA PRO A 145 -1.04 3.57 4.08
C PRO A 145 -1.66 4.11 5.37
N ASP A 146 -1.28 3.55 6.51
CA ASP A 146 -1.66 4.10 7.82
C ASP A 146 -0.87 5.38 8.15
N ARG A 147 -1.19 6.48 7.46
CA ARG A 147 -0.52 7.77 7.65
C ARG A 147 -0.69 8.32 9.07
N LEU A 148 -1.84 8.07 9.69
CA LEU A 148 -2.08 8.50 11.07
C LEU A 148 -1.17 7.74 12.03
N GLY A 149 -1.04 6.42 11.85
CA GLY A 149 -0.12 5.59 12.62
C GLY A 149 1.34 6.06 12.50
N VAL A 150 1.78 6.49 11.32
CA VAL A 150 3.12 7.11 11.16
C VAL A 150 3.22 8.36 12.03
N LEU A 151 2.31 9.32 11.88
CA LEU A 151 2.35 10.60 12.63
C LEU A 151 2.31 10.39 14.15
N MET A 152 1.53 9.41 14.63
CA MET A 152 1.49 9.07 16.06
C MET A 152 2.82 8.50 16.55
N GLN A 153 3.42 7.55 15.82
CA GLN A 153 4.69 6.92 16.17
C GLN A 153 5.84 7.94 16.14
N LEU A 154 5.82 8.87 15.19
CA LEU A 154 6.79 9.96 15.11
C LEU A 154 6.58 11.04 16.20
N GLY A 155 5.42 11.04 16.89
CA GLY A 155 5.06 12.06 17.89
C GLY A 155 4.65 13.39 17.25
N ALA A 156 4.36 13.40 15.95
CA ALA A 156 3.87 14.56 15.21
C ALA A 156 2.34 14.75 15.35
N PHE A 157 1.65 13.77 15.90
CA PHE A 157 0.22 13.82 16.22
C PHE A 157 -0.03 13.14 17.57
N SER A 158 -0.77 13.85 18.46
CA SER A 158 -1.29 13.26 19.69
C SER A 158 -2.82 13.29 19.63
N PRO A 159 -3.50 12.15 19.81
CA PRO A 159 -4.95 12.16 19.94
C PRO A 159 -5.37 13.09 21.09
N PRO A 160 -6.52 13.77 20.98
CA PRO A 160 -7.05 14.54 22.11
C PRO A 160 -7.18 13.62 23.33
N ALA A 161 -6.71 14.09 24.49
CA ALA A 161 -6.84 13.35 25.74
C ALA A 161 -8.30 12.97 25.93
N GLY A 162 -8.59 11.66 25.97
CA GLY A 162 -9.94 11.17 26.20
C GLY A 162 -10.48 11.85 27.47
N ARG A 163 -11.71 12.40 27.41
CA ARG A 163 -12.38 12.85 28.61
C ARG A 163 -12.30 11.74 29.66
N ALA A 164 -11.56 11.95 30.72
CA ALA A 164 -11.63 11.09 31.89
C ALA A 164 -13.12 10.94 32.21
N LYS A 165 -13.66 9.72 32.18
CA LYS A 165 -14.98 9.48 32.73
C LYS A 165 -14.87 9.93 34.18
N GLY A 166 -15.56 11.02 34.49
CA GLY A 166 -15.71 11.46 35.88
C GLY A 166 -16.30 10.34 36.75
N PRO A 167 -16.07 10.37 38.02
CA PRO A 167 -16.52 9.37 38.97
C PRO A 167 -18.03 9.20 38.98
#